data_51115c3d15b1219e24dbfd4b0c749e7f
#
_entry.id   51115c3d15b1219e24dbfd4b0c749e7f
#
_cell.length_a   1.000
_cell.length_b   1.000
_cell.length_c   1.000
_cell.angle_alpha   90.00
_cell.angle_beta   90.00
_cell.angle_gamma   90.00
#
_symmetry.space_group_name_H-M   'P 1'
#
loop_
_entity.id
_entity.type
_entity.pdbx_description
1 polymer ?
#
loop_
_entity_poly.entity_id
_entity_poly.type
_entity_poly.pdbx_seq_one_letter_code
_entity_poly.pdbx_strand_id
1 'polypeptide(L)'
;FNPSNQIIKANEDLIIDNNENFIVLNKSAGISVQGGTKSKKNLIDIFKKSEIFSDSKPFSVHRLDKDTSGVFLMAKNRETAQLLTSLFRLRKVHKTYLAICHGELEKNSGEWNDDLVRYDNGKKIIEKAKTIYKVIDKNSNSSLVEMKPITGRKHQLRKQLFNVGHSIFGDNKYKSCLLYTSDAADEEDS
;
A
#
# COMPACT_ATOMS: atom_id res chain seq x y z
N PHE A 1 24.42 19.29 -13.40
CA PHE A 1 23.52 18.12 -13.22
C PHE A 1 22.96 18.16 -11.80
N ASN A 2 21.67 18.43 -11.62
CA ASN A 2 21.05 18.49 -10.30
C ASN A 2 20.21 17.24 -10.04
N PRO A 3 20.66 16.29 -9.19
CA PRO A 3 19.96 15.05 -8.91
C PRO A 3 18.53 15.24 -8.37
N SER A 4 18.27 16.39 -7.75
CA SER A 4 16.94 16.73 -7.23
C SER A 4 15.92 16.91 -8.36
N ASN A 5 16.30 17.54 -9.47
CA ASN A 5 15.42 17.79 -10.61
C ASN A 5 15.06 16.49 -11.35
N GLN A 6 15.99 15.53 -11.43
CA GLN A 6 15.70 14.22 -12.02
C GLN A 6 14.66 13.44 -11.23
N ILE A 7 14.76 13.48 -9.89
CA ILE A 7 13.79 12.80 -9.02
C ILE A 7 12.41 13.44 -9.15
N ILE A 8 12.33 14.77 -9.24
CA ILE A 8 11.06 15.48 -9.43
C ILE A 8 10.46 15.06 -10.76
N LYS A 9 11.19 15.18 -11.86
CA LYS A 9 10.73 14.82 -13.20
C LYS A 9 10.27 13.36 -13.29
N ALA A 10 11.05 12.43 -12.74
CA ALA A 10 10.70 11.01 -12.72
C ALA A 10 9.36 10.72 -11.98
N ASN A 11 8.96 11.54 -11.01
CA ASN A 11 7.66 11.42 -10.36
C ASN A 11 6.56 12.17 -11.11
N GLU A 12 6.87 13.29 -11.76
CA GLU A 12 5.94 14.01 -12.64
C GLU A 12 5.53 13.16 -13.85
N ASP A 13 6.46 12.37 -14.41
CA ASP A 13 6.21 11.45 -15.53
C ASP A 13 5.22 10.32 -15.17
N LEU A 14 4.97 10.10 -13.87
CA LEU A 14 3.99 9.13 -13.38
C LEU A 14 2.58 9.74 -13.15
N ILE A 15 2.39 11.01 -13.48
CA ILE A 15 1.09 11.66 -13.35
C ILE A 15 0.16 11.12 -14.43
N ILE A 16 -1.01 10.63 -13.99
CA ILE A 16 -2.08 10.11 -14.85
C ILE A 16 -3.06 11.21 -15.22
N ASP A 17 -3.36 12.09 -14.26
CA ASP A 17 -4.26 13.21 -14.44
C ASP A 17 -3.81 14.42 -13.61
N ASN A 18 -3.99 15.62 -14.17
CA ASN A 18 -3.59 16.87 -13.54
C ASN A 18 -4.61 17.96 -13.87
N ASN A 19 -5.35 18.40 -12.87
CA ASN A 19 -6.34 19.47 -12.99
C ASN A 19 -6.08 20.57 -11.94
N GLU A 20 -6.95 21.57 -11.88
CA GLU A 20 -6.81 22.72 -10.98
C GLU A 20 -6.84 22.32 -9.50
N ASN A 21 -7.53 21.25 -9.16
CA ASN A 21 -7.83 20.87 -7.78
C ASN A 21 -6.94 19.77 -7.22
N PHE A 22 -6.52 18.82 -8.06
CA PHE A 22 -5.70 17.68 -7.62
C PHE A 22 -4.90 17.09 -8.78
N ILE A 23 -3.95 16.23 -8.42
CA ILE A 23 -3.28 15.31 -9.35
C ILE A 23 -3.60 13.87 -8.97
N VAL A 24 -3.59 13.01 -9.98
CA VAL A 24 -3.60 11.56 -9.85
C VAL A 24 -2.30 11.04 -10.41
N LEU A 25 -1.59 10.21 -9.65
CA LEU A 25 -0.34 9.62 -10.11
C LEU A 25 -0.28 8.13 -9.83
N ASN A 26 0.49 7.42 -10.64
CA ASN A 26 0.87 6.03 -10.41
C ASN A 26 2.10 6.01 -9.50
N LYS A 27 1.89 5.99 -8.18
CA LYS A 27 3.00 5.98 -7.22
C LYS A 27 3.87 4.74 -7.41
N SER A 28 5.17 4.93 -7.54
CA SER A 28 6.12 3.82 -7.54
C SER A 28 6.25 3.16 -6.17
N ALA A 29 6.58 1.88 -6.15
CA ALA A 29 7.07 1.20 -4.93
C ALA A 29 8.39 1.80 -4.46
N GLY A 30 8.69 1.66 -3.17
CA GLY A 30 9.94 2.13 -2.57
C GLY A 30 9.93 3.59 -2.09
N ILE A 31 8.87 4.37 -2.38
CA ILE A 31 8.74 5.75 -1.92
C ILE A 31 7.59 5.93 -0.93
N SER A 32 7.86 6.57 0.20
CA SER A 32 6.84 6.91 1.20
C SER A 32 6.01 8.11 0.73
N VAL A 33 4.74 8.14 1.07
CA VAL A 33 3.85 9.28 0.78
C VAL A 33 4.26 10.50 1.59
N GLN A 34 4.44 10.33 2.89
CA GLN A 34 4.83 11.38 3.84
C GLN A 34 6.08 10.99 4.61
N GLY A 35 6.80 11.97 5.13
CA GLY A 35 7.95 11.76 6.01
C GLY A 35 7.56 11.06 7.31
N GLY A 36 8.45 10.24 7.79
CA GLY A 36 8.41 9.60 9.10
C GLY A 36 9.83 9.50 9.64
N THR A 37 10.00 9.01 10.85
CA THR A 37 11.28 8.97 11.60
C THR A 37 12.46 8.37 10.81
N LYS A 38 12.19 7.61 9.74
CA LYS A 38 13.22 6.92 8.94
C LYS A 38 13.22 7.28 7.44
N SER A 39 12.38 8.20 6.97
CA SER A 39 12.28 8.54 5.55
C SER A 39 12.70 9.99 5.31
N LYS A 40 13.93 10.18 4.78
CA LYS A 40 14.48 11.48 4.40
C LYS A 40 13.89 12.05 3.11
N LYS A 41 13.29 11.20 2.25
CA LYS A 41 12.65 11.60 0.99
C LYS A 41 11.26 10.97 0.93
N ASN A 42 10.25 11.78 0.68
CA ASN A 42 8.87 11.32 0.51
C ASN A 42 8.20 12.09 -0.63
N LEU A 43 7.10 11.54 -1.10
CA LEU A 43 6.40 12.04 -2.27
C LEU A 43 5.93 13.50 -2.09
N ILE A 44 5.39 13.84 -0.92
CA ILE A 44 4.94 15.21 -0.61
C ILE A 44 6.11 16.21 -0.71
N ASP A 45 7.28 15.89 -0.16
CA ASP A 45 8.44 16.79 -0.20
C ASP A 45 9.05 16.90 -1.60
N ILE A 46 8.91 15.88 -2.44
CA ILE A 46 9.28 15.94 -3.85
C ILE A 46 8.38 16.92 -4.59
N PHE A 47 7.06 16.76 -4.48
CA PHE A 47 6.09 17.61 -5.17
C PHE A 47 6.03 19.04 -4.64
N LYS A 48 6.42 19.32 -3.40
CA LYS A 48 6.62 20.71 -2.91
C LYS A 48 7.64 21.51 -3.72
N LYS A 49 8.54 20.82 -4.44
CA LYS A 49 9.58 21.42 -5.27
C LYS A 49 9.26 21.39 -6.76
N SER A 50 8.12 20.81 -7.13
CA SER A 50 7.63 20.71 -8.50
C SER A 50 6.97 22.00 -8.90
N GLU A 51 7.12 22.38 -10.18
CA GLU A 51 6.44 23.53 -10.77
C GLU A 51 4.90 23.40 -10.76
N ILE A 52 4.40 22.16 -10.72
CA ILE A 52 2.95 21.86 -10.61
C ILE A 52 2.35 22.46 -9.32
N PHE A 53 3.18 22.68 -8.31
CA PHE A 53 2.79 23.23 -7.01
C PHE A 53 3.44 24.60 -6.73
N SER A 54 3.87 25.37 -7.77
CA SER A 54 4.51 26.68 -7.61
C SER A 54 3.66 27.65 -6.79
N ASP A 55 2.35 27.66 -7.04
CA ASP A 55 1.39 28.56 -6.41
C ASP A 55 0.55 27.89 -5.31
N SER A 56 0.90 26.65 -4.93
CA SER A 56 0.10 25.85 -4.01
C SER A 56 0.97 24.92 -3.17
N LYS A 57 0.33 24.14 -2.28
CA LYS A 57 1.01 23.09 -1.51
C LYS A 57 0.38 21.75 -1.80
N PRO A 58 1.19 20.68 -1.93
CA PRO A 58 0.65 19.33 -2.05
C PRO A 58 0.05 18.86 -0.72
N PHE A 59 -1.18 18.38 -0.76
CA PHE A 59 -1.89 17.80 0.38
C PHE A 59 -2.11 16.32 0.15
N SER A 60 -1.64 15.48 1.07
CA SER A 60 -1.96 14.07 1.09
C SER A 60 -3.39 13.87 1.60
N VAL A 61 -4.24 13.22 0.84
CA VAL A 61 -5.64 12.95 1.18
C VAL A 61 -5.90 11.51 1.60
N HIS A 62 -4.96 10.62 1.29
CA HIS A 62 -4.89 9.23 1.74
C HIS A 62 -3.45 8.76 1.78
N ARG A 63 -3.23 7.50 2.07
CA ARG A 63 -1.87 6.94 2.11
C ARG A 63 -1.81 5.59 1.43
N LEU A 64 -0.65 5.30 0.85
CA LEU A 64 -0.19 3.97 0.46
C LEU A 64 1.08 3.65 1.27
N ASP A 65 1.32 2.38 1.54
CA ASP A 65 2.57 1.94 2.16
C ASP A 65 3.76 2.22 1.22
N LYS A 66 4.96 2.33 1.77
CA LYS A 66 6.18 2.65 1.02
C LYS A 66 6.34 1.74 -0.21
N ASP A 67 6.18 0.44 -0.02
CA ASP A 67 6.42 -0.57 -1.04
C ASP A 67 5.16 -0.93 -1.85
N THR A 68 4.03 -0.28 -1.59
CA THR A 68 2.82 -0.38 -2.39
C THR A 68 2.87 0.65 -3.53
N SER A 69 2.74 0.17 -4.75
CA SER A 69 2.57 1.00 -5.96
C SER A 69 1.10 1.23 -6.30
N GLY A 70 0.83 2.14 -7.23
CA GLY A 70 -0.49 2.34 -7.80
C GLY A 70 -1.08 3.73 -7.58
N VAL A 71 -2.38 3.85 -7.79
CA VAL A 71 -3.11 5.12 -7.86
C VAL A 71 -3.04 5.89 -6.52
N PHE A 72 -2.52 7.11 -6.60
CA PHE A 72 -2.40 8.02 -5.47
C PHE A 72 -2.90 9.41 -5.85
N LEU A 73 -3.73 10.00 -4.98
CA LEU A 73 -4.29 11.34 -5.17
C LEU A 73 -3.61 12.35 -4.24
N MET A 74 -3.30 13.51 -4.78
CA MET A 74 -2.73 14.63 -4.05
C MET A 74 -3.49 15.91 -4.38
N ALA A 75 -4.08 16.54 -3.40
CA ALA A 75 -4.83 17.78 -3.61
C ALA A 75 -3.89 18.99 -3.70
N LYS A 76 -4.29 20.00 -4.48
CA LYS A 76 -3.55 21.24 -4.69
C LYS A 76 -4.00 22.38 -3.78
N ASN A 77 -5.18 22.26 -3.19
CA ASN A 77 -5.73 23.26 -2.28
C ASN A 77 -6.39 22.59 -1.07
N ARG A 78 -6.62 23.40 -0.03
CA ARG A 78 -7.14 22.91 1.26
C ARG A 78 -8.58 22.41 1.17
N GLU A 79 -9.41 23.05 0.39
CA GLU A 79 -10.82 22.69 0.22
C GLU A 79 -10.95 21.31 -0.41
N THR A 80 -10.27 21.09 -1.54
CA THR A 80 -10.21 19.77 -2.18
C THR A 80 -9.60 18.71 -1.27
N ALA A 81 -8.56 19.05 -0.49
CA ALA A 81 -7.97 18.13 0.47
C ALA A 81 -8.97 17.70 1.54
N GLN A 82 -9.77 18.63 2.07
CA GLN A 82 -10.81 18.33 3.06
C GLN A 82 -11.92 17.46 2.47
N LEU A 83 -12.38 17.80 1.24
CA LEU A 83 -13.40 17.03 0.53
C LEU A 83 -12.94 15.59 0.30
N LEU A 84 -11.79 15.41 -0.35
CA LEU A 84 -11.25 14.08 -0.66
C LEU A 84 -10.99 13.26 0.60
N THR A 85 -10.38 13.88 1.63
CA THR A 85 -10.15 13.20 2.92
C THR A 85 -11.47 12.74 3.55
N SER A 86 -12.52 13.55 3.45
CA SER A 86 -13.86 13.18 3.93
C SER A 86 -14.43 11.98 3.17
N LEU A 87 -14.28 11.94 1.84
CA LEU A 87 -14.73 10.81 1.03
C LEU A 87 -14.01 9.51 1.41
N PHE A 88 -12.69 9.55 1.64
CA PHE A 88 -11.94 8.39 2.13
C PHE A 88 -12.40 7.97 3.53
N ARG A 89 -12.59 8.92 4.45
CA ARG A 89 -13.06 8.65 5.82
C ARG A 89 -14.45 8.03 5.84
N LEU A 90 -15.36 8.54 5.01
CA LEU A 90 -16.74 8.05 4.88
C LEU A 90 -16.83 6.77 4.02
N ARG A 91 -15.70 6.23 3.55
CA ARG A 91 -15.63 5.01 2.72
C ARG A 91 -16.44 5.14 1.41
N LYS A 92 -16.51 6.35 0.86
CA LYS A 92 -17.15 6.61 -0.44
C LYS A 92 -16.19 6.36 -1.62
N VAL A 93 -14.91 6.18 -1.36
CA VAL A 93 -13.90 5.81 -2.35
C VAL A 93 -13.70 4.31 -2.32
N HIS A 94 -14.05 3.63 -3.41
CA HIS A 94 -13.79 2.20 -3.58
C HIS A 94 -12.31 1.99 -3.96
N LYS A 95 -11.67 1.05 -3.29
CA LYS A 95 -10.26 0.73 -3.49
C LYS A 95 -10.13 -0.73 -3.89
N THR A 96 -9.36 -0.97 -4.93
CA THR A 96 -9.02 -2.33 -5.38
C THR A 96 -7.49 -2.46 -5.39
N TYR A 97 -7.01 -3.55 -4.80
CA TYR A 97 -5.60 -3.89 -4.75
C TYR A 97 -5.37 -5.26 -5.37
N LEU A 98 -4.22 -5.42 -5.99
CA LEU A 98 -3.73 -6.72 -6.44
C LEU A 98 -2.48 -7.08 -5.65
N ALA A 99 -2.35 -8.34 -5.28
CA ALA A 99 -1.14 -8.86 -4.68
C ALA A 99 -0.88 -10.30 -5.14
N ILE A 100 0.39 -10.64 -5.30
CA ILE A 100 0.83 -12.02 -5.41
C ILE A 100 1.25 -12.46 -4.01
N CYS A 101 0.70 -13.55 -3.53
CA CYS A 101 1.02 -14.12 -2.24
C CYS A 101 1.51 -15.57 -2.36
N HIS A 102 2.22 -16.03 -1.33
CA HIS A 102 2.74 -17.39 -1.28
C HIS A 102 1.62 -18.41 -1.10
N GLY A 103 1.74 -19.52 -1.80
CA GLY A 103 0.85 -20.67 -1.69
C GLY A 103 -0.47 -20.50 -2.42
N GLU A 104 -1.20 -21.60 -2.46
CA GLU A 104 -2.52 -21.67 -3.08
C GLU A 104 -3.61 -21.40 -2.04
N LEU A 105 -4.41 -20.31 -2.22
CA LEU A 105 -5.57 -20.07 -1.38
C LEU A 105 -6.64 -21.15 -1.59
N GLU A 106 -7.14 -21.73 -0.52
CA GLU A 106 -8.17 -22.78 -0.57
C GLU A 106 -9.47 -22.27 -1.20
N LYS A 107 -9.93 -21.08 -0.79
CA LYS A 107 -11.15 -20.46 -1.27
C LYS A 107 -10.86 -19.44 -2.35
N ASN A 108 -11.55 -19.52 -3.47
CA ASN A 108 -11.37 -18.60 -4.60
C ASN A 108 -11.95 -17.20 -4.34
N SER A 109 -12.82 -17.03 -3.35
CA SER A 109 -13.36 -15.75 -2.93
C SER A 109 -13.90 -15.80 -1.52
N GLY A 110 -14.03 -14.65 -0.90
CA GLY A 110 -14.59 -14.55 0.44
C GLY A 110 -14.36 -13.19 1.07
N GLU A 111 -14.48 -13.14 2.38
CA GLU A 111 -14.18 -11.97 3.16
C GLU A 111 -13.32 -12.32 4.37
N TRP A 112 -12.40 -11.44 4.69
CA TRP A 112 -11.62 -11.48 5.94
C TRP A 112 -12.17 -10.45 6.90
N ASN A 113 -12.51 -10.91 8.09
CA ASN A 113 -12.95 -10.09 9.21
C ASN A 113 -12.02 -10.35 10.40
N ASP A 114 -11.07 -9.45 10.62
CA ASP A 114 -10.02 -9.60 11.62
C ASP A 114 -10.04 -8.47 12.66
N ASP A 115 -9.63 -8.80 13.86
CA ASP A 115 -9.27 -7.83 14.87
C ASP A 115 -7.74 -7.61 14.82
N LEU A 116 -7.35 -6.52 14.14
CA LEU A 116 -5.94 -6.18 13.96
C LEU A 116 -5.41 -5.37 15.14
N VAL A 117 -4.27 -5.79 15.66
CA VAL A 117 -3.61 -5.09 16.77
C VAL A 117 -2.66 -4.01 16.24
N ARG A 118 -2.71 -2.82 16.83
CA ARG A 118 -1.68 -1.80 16.76
C ARG A 118 -1.34 -1.27 18.16
N TYR A 119 -0.14 -0.74 18.30
CA TYR A 119 0.29 -0.06 19.53
C TYR A 119 0.38 1.44 19.26
N ASP A 120 -0.13 2.23 20.19
CA ASP A 120 -0.08 3.68 20.16
C ASP A 120 0.31 4.18 21.55
N ASN A 121 1.47 4.85 21.65
CA ASN A 121 2.04 5.28 22.92
C ASN A 121 2.06 4.17 23.99
N GLY A 122 2.44 2.94 23.60
CA GLY A 122 2.49 1.77 24.48
C GLY A 122 1.13 1.10 24.75
N LYS A 123 0.01 1.72 24.34
CA LYS A 123 -1.33 1.13 24.50
C LYS A 123 -1.67 0.22 23.33
N LYS A 124 -2.16 -0.97 23.63
CA LYS A 124 -2.70 -1.92 22.66
C LYS A 124 -4.08 -1.44 22.21
N ILE A 125 -4.23 -1.25 20.91
CA ILE A 125 -5.50 -0.88 20.27
C ILE A 125 -5.89 -2.01 19.33
N ILE A 126 -7.14 -2.47 19.44
CA ILE A 126 -7.73 -3.48 18.56
C ILE A 126 -8.62 -2.75 17.55
N GLU A 127 -8.40 -3.01 16.27
CA GLU A 127 -9.12 -2.37 15.17
C GLU A 127 -9.76 -3.43 14.28
N LYS A 128 -11.09 -3.37 14.17
CA LYS A 128 -11.80 -4.24 13.23
C LYS A 128 -11.41 -3.92 11.79
N ALA A 129 -11.04 -4.96 11.04
CA ALA A 129 -10.60 -4.89 9.66
C ALA A 129 -11.44 -5.84 8.79
N LYS A 130 -12.04 -5.30 7.74
CA LYS A 130 -12.84 -6.07 6.79
C LYS A 130 -12.32 -5.86 5.37
N THR A 131 -12.09 -6.97 4.65
CA THR A 131 -11.67 -6.98 3.24
C THR A 131 -12.44 -8.07 2.49
N ILE A 132 -12.97 -7.74 1.32
CA ILE A 132 -13.50 -8.71 0.36
C ILE A 132 -12.36 -9.09 -0.58
N TYR A 133 -12.22 -10.38 -0.91
CA TYR A 133 -11.18 -10.83 -1.81
C TYR A 133 -11.69 -11.82 -2.86
N LYS A 134 -10.97 -11.89 -3.97
CA LYS A 134 -11.16 -12.85 -5.05
C LYS A 134 -9.81 -13.29 -5.58
N VAL A 135 -9.59 -14.58 -5.71
CA VAL A 135 -8.44 -15.15 -6.40
C VAL A 135 -8.65 -14.99 -7.90
N ILE A 136 -7.74 -14.33 -8.57
CA ILE A 136 -7.78 -14.08 -10.01
C ILE A 136 -7.11 -15.24 -10.75
N ASP A 137 -5.98 -15.70 -10.22
CA ASP A 137 -5.19 -16.80 -10.76
C ASP A 137 -4.39 -17.46 -9.64
N LYS A 138 -4.06 -18.74 -9.77
CA LYS A 138 -3.27 -19.47 -8.78
C LYS A 138 -2.56 -20.68 -9.36
N ASN A 139 -1.49 -21.07 -8.73
CA ASN A 139 -0.78 -22.32 -8.92
C ASN A 139 -0.37 -22.90 -7.54
N SER A 140 0.33 -24.05 -7.53
CA SER A 140 0.75 -24.71 -6.29
C SER A 140 1.58 -23.82 -5.34
N ASN A 141 2.27 -22.81 -5.85
CA ASN A 141 3.24 -22.01 -5.10
C ASN A 141 2.78 -20.57 -4.84
N SER A 142 1.77 -20.08 -5.55
CA SER A 142 1.33 -18.69 -5.47
C SER A 142 -0.13 -18.48 -5.86
N SER A 143 -0.69 -17.37 -5.39
CA SER A 143 -2.01 -16.88 -5.79
C SER A 143 -1.95 -15.39 -6.11
N LEU A 144 -2.58 -14.99 -7.22
CA LEU A 144 -2.88 -13.60 -7.55
C LEU A 144 -4.24 -13.24 -6.98
N VAL A 145 -4.29 -12.30 -6.05
CA VAL A 145 -5.50 -11.96 -5.29
C VAL A 145 -5.90 -10.51 -5.53
N GLU A 146 -7.14 -10.32 -5.95
CA GLU A 146 -7.81 -9.02 -5.91
C GLU A 146 -8.42 -8.81 -4.54
N MET A 147 -8.19 -7.63 -3.94
CA MET A 147 -8.66 -7.29 -2.60
C MET A 147 -9.34 -5.93 -2.58
N LYS A 148 -10.53 -5.87 -1.98
CA LYS A 148 -11.33 -4.67 -1.80
C LYS A 148 -11.52 -4.39 -0.31
N PRO A 149 -10.60 -3.59 0.31
CA PRO A 149 -10.71 -3.27 1.73
C PRO A 149 -11.88 -2.33 2.01
N ILE A 150 -12.80 -2.76 2.84
CA ILE A 150 -13.93 -1.96 3.34
C ILE A 150 -13.45 -0.99 4.42
N THR A 151 -12.53 -1.43 5.26
CA THR A 151 -11.82 -0.61 6.25
C THR A 151 -10.43 -0.22 5.73
N GLY A 152 -9.73 0.71 6.40
CA GLY A 152 -8.41 1.18 5.98
C GLY A 152 -7.40 1.17 7.13
N ARG A 153 -7.16 0.01 7.77
CA ARG A 153 -6.23 -0.11 8.88
C ARG A 153 -4.78 -0.17 8.39
N LYS A 154 -3.84 0.20 9.27
CA LYS A 154 -2.41 0.18 8.93
C LYS A 154 -1.97 -1.22 8.54
N HIS A 155 -1.40 -1.36 7.34
CA HIS A 155 -0.95 -2.62 6.74
C HIS A 155 -2.05 -3.71 6.68
N GLN A 156 -3.32 -3.33 6.52
CA GLN A 156 -4.46 -4.23 6.65
C GLN A 156 -4.32 -5.47 5.77
N LEU A 157 -4.18 -5.29 4.47
CA LEU A 157 -4.13 -6.40 3.50
C LEU A 157 -2.92 -7.32 3.73
N ARG A 158 -1.78 -6.74 4.08
CA ARG A 158 -0.54 -7.46 4.39
C ARG A 158 -0.71 -8.35 5.63
N LYS A 159 -1.33 -7.80 6.69
CA LYS A 159 -1.62 -8.54 7.93
C LYS A 159 -2.65 -9.64 7.69
N GLN A 160 -3.70 -9.36 6.94
CA GLN A 160 -4.77 -10.33 6.67
C GLN A 160 -4.27 -11.51 5.86
N LEU A 161 -3.49 -11.27 4.79
CA LEU A 161 -2.84 -12.35 4.04
C LEU A 161 -1.85 -13.15 4.89
N PHE A 162 -1.07 -12.48 5.75
CA PHE A 162 -0.20 -13.15 6.70
C PHE A 162 -0.98 -14.02 7.69
N ASN A 163 -2.09 -13.52 8.25
CA ASN A 163 -2.91 -14.24 9.22
C ASN A 163 -3.54 -15.52 8.66
N VAL A 164 -3.84 -15.54 7.36
CA VAL A 164 -4.33 -16.75 6.69
C VAL A 164 -3.22 -17.65 6.13
N GLY A 165 -1.95 -17.34 6.45
CA GLY A 165 -0.80 -18.17 6.06
C GLY A 165 -0.24 -17.88 4.66
N HIS A 166 -0.73 -16.84 3.97
CA HIS A 166 -0.37 -16.51 2.60
C HIS A 166 0.27 -15.13 2.48
N SER A 167 1.48 -14.95 3.02
CA SER A 167 2.20 -13.66 2.97
C SER A 167 2.39 -13.15 1.54
N ILE A 168 2.37 -11.82 1.37
CA ILE A 168 2.65 -11.18 0.08
C ILE A 168 4.11 -11.40 -0.30
N PHE A 169 4.38 -11.73 -1.57
CA PHE A 169 5.74 -11.85 -2.09
C PHE A 169 6.52 -10.54 -1.87
N GLY A 170 7.75 -10.66 -1.36
CA GLY A 170 8.61 -9.51 -1.08
C GLY A 170 8.26 -8.71 0.18
N ASP A 171 7.23 -9.07 0.93
CA ASP A 171 6.94 -8.41 2.21
C ASP A 171 7.98 -8.78 3.27
N ASN A 172 8.84 -7.81 3.62
CA ASN A 172 9.91 -8.04 4.59
C ASN A 172 9.45 -8.04 6.05
N LYS A 173 8.22 -7.59 6.33
CA LYS A 173 7.70 -7.44 7.68
C LYS A 173 6.76 -8.57 8.10
N TYR A 174 5.90 -9.00 7.20
CA TYR A 174 4.90 -10.05 7.45
C TYR A 174 5.25 -11.27 6.60
N LYS A 175 6.27 -12.03 7.06
CA LYS A 175 6.76 -13.25 6.41
C LYS A 175 6.20 -14.47 7.12
N SER A 176 5.73 -15.47 6.37
CA SER A 176 5.46 -16.80 6.90
C SER A 176 6.78 -17.52 7.17
N CYS A 177 6.94 -18.08 8.35
CA CYS A 177 8.14 -18.83 8.74
C CYS A 177 8.24 -20.20 8.04
N LEU A 178 7.21 -20.59 7.27
CA LEU A 178 7.09 -21.93 6.70
C LEU A 178 7.93 -22.18 5.43
N LEU A 179 8.70 -21.21 4.95
CA LEU A 179 9.51 -21.36 3.74
C LEU A 179 10.90 -21.98 3.97
N TYR A 180 11.26 -22.38 5.20
CA TYR A 180 12.60 -22.91 5.50
C TYR A 180 12.66 -24.40 5.87
N THR A 181 11.58 -25.17 5.69
CA THR A 181 11.56 -26.58 6.08
C THR A 181 11.57 -27.59 4.94
N SER A 182 11.71 -27.16 3.66
CA SER A 182 11.73 -28.09 2.53
C SER A 182 13.11 -28.41 1.94
N ASP A 183 14.19 -27.77 2.40
CA ASP A 183 15.52 -27.98 1.81
C ASP A 183 16.52 -28.70 2.77
N ALA A 184 16.04 -29.34 3.82
CA ALA A 184 16.91 -30.03 4.78
C ALA A 184 16.64 -31.55 4.89
N ALA A 185 16.17 -32.19 3.82
CA ALA A 185 15.93 -33.62 3.82
C ALA A 185 16.37 -34.29 2.52
N ASP A 186 17.63 -34.11 2.11
CA ASP A 186 18.28 -34.97 1.10
C ASP A 186 19.81 -34.87 1.21
N GLU A 187 20.37 -35.20 2.36
CA GLU A 187 21.78 -35.62 2.48
C GLU A 187 21.96 -36.52 3.73
N GLU A 188 21.54 -37.77 3.64
CA GLU A 188 22.14 -38.90 4.32
C GLU A 188 21.63 -40.19 3.69
N ASP A 189 22.37 -40.71 2.70
CA ASP A 189 22.73 -42.11 2.62
C ASP A 189 23.74 -42.33 1.48
N SER A 190 24.99 -42.51 1.87
CA SER A 190 25.97 -43.35 1.12
C SER A 190 27.14 -43.70 2.02
#